data_6d2e6e2955e50d6b8c06ef6148b8d691
#
_entry.id   6d2e6e2955e50d6b8c06ef6148b8d691
#
_cell.length_a   1.000
_cell.length_b   1.000
_cell.length_c   1.000
_cell.angle_alpha   90.00
_cell.angle_beta   90.00
_cell.angle_gamma   90.00
#
_symmetry.space_group_name_H-M   'P 1'
#
loop_
_entity.id
_entity.type
_entity.pdbx_description
1 polymer ?
#
loop_
_entity_poly.entity_id
_entity_poly.type
_entity_poly.pdbx_seq_one_letter_code
_entity_poly.pdbx_strand_id
1 'polypeptide(L)'
;YVQLKRKTITVIIDDKRKDIVTYKDTVGAALEDNEISLAPKDKIEPKVDSEIKDKDTITIKKAVNVKIAVDGKSIPVQSAENNVASLLKEEGIALNDKDKVTPDINSNLCEGMEVAVTRVETKNFTESIPIAYKEVVKKDNTLPNTTKKVAQEGKKGEKQITTSVVYENGVEVARKV
;
A
#
# COMPACT_ATOMS: atom_id res chain seq x y z
N TYR A 1 -48.86 26.30 17.82
CA TYR A 1 -48.85 24.95 17.26
C TYR A 1 -47.68 24.87 16.26
N VAL A 2 -46.66 24.08 16.57
CA VAL A 2 -45.62 23.71 15.62
C VAL A 2 -46.18 22.65 14.70
N GLN A 3 -46.42 23.00 13.44
CA GLN A 3 -46.93 22.05 12.46
C GLN A 3 -45.75 21.22 11.94
N LEU A 4 -45.62 19.97 12.38
CA LEU A 4 -44.64 19.03 11.89
C LEU A 4 -44.89 18.76 10.39
N LYS A 5 -43.93 19.09 9.54
CA LYS A 5 -44.01 18.81 8.10
C LYS A 5 -43.58 17.37 7.83
N ARG A 6 -44.47 16.64 7.15
CA ARG A 6 -44.13 15.32 6.62
C ARG A 6 -43.06 15.47 5.53
N LYS A 7 -42.01 14.72 5.64
CA LYS A 7 -40.91 14.64 4.65
C LYS A 7 -40.82 13.21 4.16
N THR A 8 -40.64 13.04 2.85
CA THR A 8 -40.31 11.75 2.24
C THR A 8 -38.87 11.85 1.76
N ILE A 9 -37.99 11.01 2.31
CA ILE A 9 -36.56 11.02 1.99
C ILE A 9 -36.14 9.64 1.46
N THR A 10 -35.14 9.64 0.61
CA THR A 10 -34.56 8.41 0.06
C THR A 10 -33.33 8.03 0.88
N VAL A 11 -33.28 6.81 1.39
CA VAL A 11 -32.09 6.27 2.05
C VAL A 11 -31.51 5.20 1.14
N ILE A 12 -30.22 5.34 0.81
CA ILE A 12 -29.45 4.37 0.03
C ILE A 12 -28.47 3.68 0.97
N ILE A 13 -28.64 2.37 1.16
CA ILE A 13 -27.77 1.55 2.00
C ILE A 13 -27.09 0.51 1.12
N ASP A 14 -25.77 0.59 0.95
CA ASP A 14 -24.97 -0.31 0.10
C ASP A 14 -25.63 -0.52 -1.28
N ASP A 15 -25.95 0.60 -1.96
CA ASP A 15 -26.62 0.67 -3.27
C ASP A 15 -28.11 0.23 -3.28
N LYS A 16 -28.69 -0.12 -2.13
CA LYS A 16 -30.12 -0.43 -2.01
C LYS A 16 -30.89 0.81 -1.61
N ARG A 17 -31.82 1.20 -2.46
CA ARG A 17 -32.68 2.35 -2.24
C ARG A 17 -33.92 1.98 -1.42
N LYS A 18 -34.22 2.80 -0.41
CA LYS A 18 -35.44 2.73 0.40
C LYS A 18 -35.99 4.13 0.63
N ASP A 19 -37.23 4.38 0.29
CA ASP A 19 -37.89 5.65 0.62
C ASP A 19 -38.54 5.51 1.99
N ILE A 20 -38.31 6.49 2.86
CA ILE A 20 -38.83 6.58 4.21
C ILE A 20 -39.60 7.87 4.44
N VAL A 21 -40.53 7.83 5.35
CA VAL A 21 -41.31 9.01 5.79
C VAL A 21 -40.85 9.38 7.18
N THR A 22 -40.62 10.66 7.40
CA THR A 22 -40.27 11.18 8.72
C THR A 22 -40.84 12.57 8.96
N TYR A 23 -40.96 12.90 10.23
CA TYR A 23 -41.33 14.24 10.71
C TYR A 23 -40.16 14.91 11.45
N LYS A 24 -39.02 14.24 11.46
CA LYS A 24 -37.80 14.70 12.14
C LYS A 24 -37.05 15.73 11.28
N ASP A 25 -36.20 16.51 11.90
CA ASP A 25 -35.47 17.59 11.26
C ASP A 25 -34.01 17.26 10.94
N THR A 26 -33.47 16.21 11.56
CA THR A 26 -32.08 15.78 11.34
C THR A 26 -31.99 14.36 10.77
N VAL A 27 -30.90 14.09 10.08
CA VAL A 27 -30.60 12.78 9.48
C VAL A 27 -30.63 11.69 10.53
N GLY A 28 -29.92 11.87 11.65
CA GLY A 28 -29.86 10.86 12.72
C GLY A 28 -31.22 10.53 13.29
N ALA A 29 -32.01 11.56 13.64
CA ALA A 29 -33.36 11.36 14.18
C ALA A 29 -34.32 10.69 13.19
N ALA A 30 -34.17 10.95 11.88
CA ALA A 30 -34.98 10.31 10.85
C ALA A 30 -34.63 8.83 10.66
N LEU A 31 -33.34 8.48 10.76
CA LEU A 31 -32.88 7.09 10.68
C LEU A 31 -33.33 6.29 11.90
N GLU A 32 -33.19 6.85 13.10
CA GLU A 32 -33.63 6.24 14.36
C GLU A 32 -35.14 5.99 14.37
N ASP A 33 -35.94 6.96 13.93
CA ASP A 33 -37.39 6.89 13.80
C ASP A 33 -37.84 5.75 12.84
N ASN A 34 -37.00 5.37 11.90
CA ASN A 34 -37.23 4.30 10.92
C ASN A 34 -36.43 3.02 11.21
N GLU A 35 -35.92 2.85 12.43
CA GLU A 35 -35.16 1.68 12.89
C GLU A 35 -33.89 1.38 12.06
N ILE A 36 -33.29 2.40 11.46
CA ILE A 36 -32.04 2.26 10.70
C ILE A 36 -30.87 2.58 11.65
N SER A 37 -30.19 1.54 12.11
CA SER A 37 -29.02 1.68 12.99
C SER A 37 -27.74 1.88 12.20
N LEU A 38 -26.86 2.74 12.73
CA LEU A 38 -25.50 2.99 12.23
C LEU A 38 -24.47 2.34 13.16
N ALA A 39 -23.51 1.63 12.60
CA ALA A 39 -22.33 1.19 13.31
C ALA A 39 -21.28 2.33 13.36
N PRO A 40 -20.36 2.31 14.35
CA PRO A 40 -19.39 3.40 14.55
C PRO A 40 -18.49 3.68 13.35
N LYS A 41 -18.24 2.68 12.50
CA LYS A 41 -17.39 2.77 11.31
C LYS A 41 -18.15 2.93 10.00
N ASP A 42 -19.51 2.95 10.05
CA ASP A 42 -20.32 3.21 8.87
C ASP A 42 -20.09 4.64 8.37
N LYS A 43 -20.07 4.83 7.07
CA LYS A 43 -20.07 6.17 6.46
C LYS A 43 -21.47 6.61 6.11
N ILE A 44 -21.78 7.84 6.42
CA ILE A 44 -23.08 8.46 6.12
C ILE A 44 -22.89 9.83 5.51
N GLU A 45 -23.67 10.13 4.49
CA GLU A 45 -23.75 11.43 3.86
C GLU A 45 -25.22 11.79 3.51
N PRO A 46 -25.74 12.96 3.94
CA PRO A 46 -25.14 13.95 4.84
C PRO A 46 -24.90 13.42 6.26
N LYS A 47 -24.11 14.17 7.06
CA LYS A 47 -23.81 13.78 8.46
C LYS A 47 -25.09 13.65 9.31
N VAL A 48 -25.01 12.87 10.38
CA VAL A 48 -26.14 12.59 11.29
C VAL A 48 -26.82 13.83 11.86
N ASP A 49 -26.04 14.92 12.09
CA ASP A 49 -26.53 16.17 12.65
C ASP A 49 -27.08 17.14 11.57
N SER A 50 -27.00 16.77 10.28
CA SER A 50 -27.47 17.62 9.19
C SER A 50 -28.99 17.69 9.17
N GLU A 51 -29.51 18.89 8.87
CA GLU A 51 -30.95 19.10 8.63
C GLU A 51 -31.37 18.40 7.34
N ILE A 52 -32.58 17.83 7.36
CA ILE A 52 -33.18 17.20 6.20
C ILE A 52 -34.37 17.96 5.68
N LYS A 53 -34.51 17.95 4.37
CA LYS A 53 -35.65 18.50 3.63
C LYS A 53 -36.43 17.40 2.95
N ASP A 54 -37.64 17.73 2.52
CA ASP A 54 -38.43 16.81 1.69
C ASP A 54 -37.69 16.47 0.40
N LYS A 55 -37.66 15.18 0.05
CA LYS A 55 -36.95 14.59 -1.12
C LYS A 55 -35.43 14.55 -1.02
N ASP A 56 -34.86 14.82 0.14
CA ASP A 56 -33.43 14.61 0.35
C ASP A 56 -33.03 13.12 0.21
N THR A 57 -31.76 12.91 -0.15
CA THR A 57 -31.16 11.59 -0.23
C THR A 57 -30.09 11.43 0.84
N ILE A 58 -30.15 10.34 1.59
CA ILE A 58 -29.14 9.94 2.57
C ILE A 58 -28.44 8.70 2.05
N THR A 59 -27.15 8.74 1.94
CA THR A 59 -26.33 7.59 1.53
C THR A 59 -25.62 7.01 2.75
N ILE A 60 -25.78 5.73 2.98
CA ILE A 60 -25.13 4.98 4.05
C ILE A 60 -24.31 3.86 3.42
N LYS A 61 -23.03 3.82 3.74
CA LYS A 61 -22.14 2.72 3.40
C LYS A 61 -21.75 1.97 4.67
N LYS A 62 -22.15 0.71 4.74
CA LYS A 62 -21.84 -0.16 5.88
C LYS A 62 -20.36 -0.53 5.91
N ALA A 63 -19.80 -0.53 7.11
CA ALA A 63 -18.44 -1.01 7.31
C ALA A 63 -18.40 -2.53 7.17
N VAL A 64 -17.40 -3.03 6.46
CA VAL A 64 -17.13 -4.45 6.25
C VAL A 64 -15.92 -4.88 7.09
N ASN A 65 -15.89 -6.14 7.48
CA ASN A 65 -14.76 -6.73 8.18
C ASN A 65 -13.70 -7.18 7.16
N VAL A 66 -12.49 -6.69 7.31
CA VAL A 66 -11.35 -7.00 6.45
C VAL A 66 -10.16 -7.40 7.30
N LYS A 67 -9.34 -8.32 6.83
CA LYS A 67 -8.04 -8.65 7.44
C LYS A 67 -6.92 -8.05 6.63
N ILE A 68 -5.99 -7.38 7.30
CA ILE A 68 -4.78 -6.86 6.66
C ILE A 68 -3.58 -7.66 7.15
N ALA A 69 -2.92 -8.36 6.23
CA ALA A 69 -1.67 -9.05 6.49
C ALA A 69 -0.50 -8.17 6.04
N VAL A 70 0.27 -7.66 6.98
CA VAL A 70 1.40 -6.75 6.73
C VAL A 70 2.50 -6.99 7.77
N ASP A 71 3.75 -6.97 7.33
CA ASP A 71 4.94 -7.10 8.19
C ASP A 71 4.87 -8.33 9.14
N GLY A 72 4.33 -9.45 8.62
CA GLY A 72 4.16 -10.71 9.37
C GLY A 72 3.03 -10.70 10.41
N LYS A 73 2.20 -9.67 10.42
CA LYS A 73 1.04 -9.56 11.32
C LYS A 73 -0.26 -9.60 10.54
N SER A 74 -1.30 -10.15 11.14
CA SER A 74 -2.67 -10.12 10.62
C SER A 74 -3.52 -9.24 11.53
N ILE A 75 -4.05 -8.16 10.98
CA ILE A 75 -4.81 -7.13 11.70
C ILE A 75 -6.26 -7.17 11.20
N PRO A 76 -7.23 -7.58 12.04
CA PRO A 76 -8.64 -7.46 11.70
C PRO A 76 -9.08 -6.00 11.84
N VAL A 77 -9.72 -5.46 10.81
CA VAL A 77 -10.22 -4.08 10.79
C VAL A 77 -11.64 -4.02 10.25
N GLN A 78 -12.38 -2.98 10.64
CA GLN A 78 -13.66 -2.63 10.05
C GLN A 78 -13.52 -1.32 9.29
N SER A 79 -13.96 -1.26 8.04
CA SER A 79 -13.90 -0.05 7.25
C SER A 79 -15.07 0.04 6.26
N ALA A 80 -15.55 1.25 6.05
CA ALA A 80 -16.51 1.61 5.01
C ALA A 80 -15.84 2.32 3.83
N GLU A 81 -14.52 2.17 3.68
CA GLU A 81 -13.81 2.71 2.54
C GLU A 81 -14.20 2.03 1.21
N ASN A 82 -13.92 2.69 0.09
CA ASN A 82 -14.36 2.18 -1.21
C ASN A 82 -13.44 1.09 -1.74
N ASN A 83 -12.14 1.24 -1.50
CA ASN A 83 -11.13 0.35 -2.06
C ASN A 83 -9.99 0.07 -1.07
N VAL A 84 -9.13 -0.87 -1.44
CA VAL A 84 -7.96 -1.28 -0.66
C VAL A 84 -7.00 -0.12 -0.40
N ALA A 85 -6.76 0.77 -1.40
CA ALA A 85 -5.87 1.91 -1.21
C ALA A 85 -6.35 2.84 -0.09
N SER A 86 -7.65 3.17 -0.06
CA SER A 86 -8.25 4.02 0.98
C SER A 86 -8.21 3.35 2.35
N LEU A 87 -8.44 2.03 2.41
CA LEU A 87 -8.32 1.24 3.63
C LEU A 87 -6.92 1.30 4.22
N LEU A 88 -5.89 1.03 3.40
CA LEU A 88 -4.49 1.06 3.86
C LEU A 88 -4.09 2.46 4.35
N LYS A 89 -4.59 3.51 3.69
CA LYS A 89 -4.38 4.89 4.11
C LYS A 89 -5.08 5.21 5.43
N GLU A 90 -6.32 4.74 5.64
CA GLU A 90 -7.07 4.88 6.90
C GLU A 90 -6.32 4.25 8.07
N GLU A 91 -5.75 3.06 7.85
CA GLU A 91 -4.98 2.30 8.86
C GLU A 91 -3.52 2.78 9.01
N GLY A 92 -3.11 3.83 8.27
CA GLY A 92 -1.76 4.40 8.36
C GLY A 92 -0.67 3.51 7.77
N ILE A 93 -1.01 2.57 6.91
CA ILE A 93 -0.07 1.67 6.25
C ILE A 93 0.46 2.34 4.98
N ALA A 94 1.65 2.91 5.08
CA ALA A 94 2.35 3.48 3.94
C ALA A 94 2.90 2.37 3.04
N LEU A 95 2.77 2.54 1.72
CA LEU A 95 3.32 1.66 0.70
C LEU A 95 4.51 2.35 0.04
N ASN A 96 5.55 1.58 -0.25
CA ASN A 96 6.66 1.99 -1.12
C ASN A 96 6.34 1.65 -2.58
N ASP A 97 7.02 2.30 -3.51
CA ASP A 97 6.78 2.12 -4.96
C ASP A 97 6.91 0.67 -5.46
N LYS A 98 7.66 -0.16 -4.74
CA LYS A 98 7.91 -1.57 -5.08
C LYS A 98 7.06 -2.56 -4.30
N ASP A 99 6.35 -2.11 -3.27
CA ASP A 99 5.52 -2.98 -2.44
C ASP A 99 4.39 -3.57 -3.28
N LYS A 100 4.05 -4.82 -3.00
CA LYS A 100 2.96 -5.53 -3.68
C LYS A 100 1.77 -5.64 -2.74
N VAL A 101 0.59 -5.42 -3.29
CA VAL A 101 -0.68 -5.53 -2.55
C VAL A 101 -1.60 -6.51 -3.27
N THR A 102 -2.16 -7.43 -2.53
CA THR A 102 -3.12 -8.42 -3.05
C THR A 102 -4.36 -8.42 -2.14
N PRO A 103 -5.58 -8.25 -2.68
CA PRO A 103 -5.91 -7.93 -4.07
C PRO A 103 -5.43 -6.53 -4.50
N ASP A 104 -5.63 -6.17 -5.76
CA ASP A 104 -5.21 -4.86 -6.30
C ASP A 104 -5.72 -3.70 -5.44
N ILE A 105 -4.90 -2.63 -5.33
CA ILE A 105 -5.22 -1.45 -4.52
C ILE A 105 -6.52 -0.75 -4.90
N ASN A 106 -6.98 -0.90 -6.14
CA ASN A 106 -8.25 -0.35 -6.63
C ASN A 106 -9.43 -1.29 -6.41
N SER A 107 -9.21 -2.50 -5.89
CA SER A 107 -10.29 -3.45 -5.61
C SER A 107 -11.23 -2.91 -4.55
N ASN A 108 -12.55 -3.06 -4.78
CA ASN A 108 -13.56 -2.68 -3.81
C ASN A 108 -13.51 -3.60 -2.58
N LEU A 109 -13.74 -3.01 -1.41
CA LEU A 109 -13.80 -3.78 -0.17
C LEU A 109 -15.08 -4.63 -0.13
N CYS A 110 -14.95 -5.84 0.40
CA CYS A 110 -16.07 -6.73 0.68
C CYS A 110 -15.87 -7.44 2.01
N GLU A 111 -16.97 -7.94 2.55
CA GLU A 111 -16.98 -8.67 3.84
C GLU A 111 -16.05 -9.90 3.77
N GLY A 112 -15.21 -10.04 4.79
CA GLY A 112 -14.26 -11.14 4.91
C GLY A 112 -13.04 -11.06 3.98
N MET A 113 -12.84 -9.93 3.27
CA MET A 113 -11.66 -9.74 2.40
C MET A 113 -10.36 -9.84 3.19
N GLU A 114 -9.37 -10.47 2.60
CA GLU A 114 -8.01 -10.50 3.12
C GLU A 114 -7.09 -9.70 2.19
N VAL A 115 -6.45 -8.68 2.75
CA VAL A 115 -5.52 -7.80 2.05
C VAL A 115 -4.10 -8.13 2.51
N ALA A 116 -3.26 -8.60 1.60
CA ALA A 116 -1.86 -8.90 1.88
C ALA A 116 -0.94 -7.82 1.31
N VAL A 117 -0.10 -7.26 2.16
CA VAL A 117 0.95 -6.31 1.77
C VAL A 117 2.31 -7.02 1.84
N THR A 118 2.97 -7.15 0.70
CA THR A 118 4.31 -7.71 0.59
C THR A 118 5.30 -6.58 0.46
N ARG A 119 6.18 -6.42 1.44
CA ARG A 119 7.25 -5.43 1.41
C ARG A 119 8.35 -5.86 0.45
N VAL A 120 8.72 -4.97 -0.48
CA VAL A 120 9.78 -5.24 -1.46
C VAL A 120 10.93 -4.27 -1.25
N GLU A 121 12.09 -4.82 -0.92
CA GLU A 121 13.33 -4.06 -0.70
C GLU A 121 14.40 -4.51 -1.68
N THR A 122 15.13 -3.56 -2.27
CA THR A 122 16.30 -3.87 -3.09
C THR A 122 17.56 -3.37 -2.40
N LYS A 123 18.51 -4.27 -2.15
CA LYS A 123 19.82 -3.94 -1.58
C LYS A 123 20.91 -4.16 -2.63
N ASN A 124 21.80 -3.19 -2.74
CA ASN A 124 22.96 -3.27 -3.63
C ASN A 124 24.21 -3.53 -2.79
N PHE A 125 24.92 -4.57 -3.13
CA PHE A 125 26.21 -4.93 -2.53
C PHE A 125 27.30 -4.69 -3.57
N THR A 126 28.29 -3.88 -3.24
CA THR A 126 29.43 -3.62 -4.12
C THR A 126 30.68 -4.27 -3.53
N GLU A 127 31.30 -5.11 -4.32
CA GLU A 127 32.54 -5.82 -3.99
C GLU A 127 33.66 -5.32 -4.92
N SER A 128 34.81 -5.03 -4.35
CA SER A 128 36.01 -4.64 -5.13
C SER A 128 36.97 -5.80 -5.19
N ILE A 129 37.26 -6.27 -6.42
CA ILE A 129 38.18 -7.37 -6.67
C ILE A 129 39.43 -6.81 -7.33
N PRO A 130 40.61 -7.03 -6.72
CA PRO A 130 41.85 -6.59 -7.33
C PRO A 130 42.16 -7.40 -8.60
N ILE A 131 42.53 -6.72 -9.66
CA ILE A 131 43.01 -7.31 -10.93
C ILE A 131 44.53 -7.29 -10.95
N ALA A 132 45.11 -8.47 -11.05
CA ALA A 132 46.55 -8.55 -11.23
C ALA A 132 46.99 -8.00 -12.59
N TYR A 133 48.14 -7.32 -12.62
CA TYR A 133 48.75 -6.90 -13.89
C TYR A 133 49.45 -8.08 -14.56
N LYS A 134 49.56 -8.04 -15.90
CA LYS A 134 50.38 -9.00 -16.66
C LYS A 134 51.81 -8.54 -16.72
N GLU A 135 52.75 -9.41 -16.40
CA GLU A 135 54.16 -9.19 -16.69
C GLU A 135 54.44 -9.42 -18.18
N VAL A 136 55.04 -8.45 -18.81
CA VAL A 136 55.51 -8.56 -20.20
C VAL A 136 57.04 -8.55 -20.20
N VAL A 137 57.62 -9.69 -20.52
CA VAL A 137 59.06 -9.81 -20.63
C VAL A 137 59.51 -9.45 -22.05
N LYS A 138 60.31 -8.40 -22.18
CA LYS A 138 60.99 -8.02 -23.43
C LYS A 138 62.45 -8.44 -23.36
N LYS A 139 62.94 -9.11 -24.39
CA LYS A 139 64.38 -9.40 -24.52
C LYS A 139 65.09 -8.13 -24.91
N ASP A 140 66.15 -7.80 -24.18
CA ASP A 140 67.10 -6.72 -24.50
C ASP A 140 68.42 -7.36 -24.74
N ASN A 141 68.91 -7.30 -26.02
CA ASN A 141 70.13 -7.92 -26.44
C ASN A 141 71.42 -7.18 -25.94
N THR A 142 71.22 -6.07 -25.25
CA THR A 142 72.33 -5.29 -24.65
C THR A 142 72.65 -5.73 -23.21
N LEU A 143 71.79 -6.59 -22.61
CA LEU A 143 71.95 -7.07 -21.25
C LEU A 143 72.37 -8.54 -21.24
N PRO A 144 73.25 -8.97 -20.28
CA PRO A 144 73.49 -10.39 -20.05
C PRO A 144 72.24 -11.20 -19.78
N ASN A 145 72.14 -12.43 -20.30
CA ASN A 145 70.99 -13.31 -20.17
C ASN A 145 70.59 -13.66 -18.71
N THR A 146 71.42 -13.38 -17.74
CA THR A 146 71.19 -13.57 -16.31
C THR A 146 70.60 -12.36 -15.60
N THR A 147 70.48 -11.21 -16.30
CA THR A 147 70.05 -9.96 -15.71
C THR A 147 68.59 -9.67 -16.04
N LYS A 148 67.78 -9.50 -15.02
CA LYS A 148 66.38 -9.00 -15.14
C LYS A 148 66.36 -7.56 -14.64
N LYS A 149 65.87 -6.65 -15.46
CA LYS A 149 65.66 -5.24 -15.08
C LYS A 149 64.18 -4.92 -15.23
N VAL A 150 63.57 -4.38 -14.19
CA VAL A 150 62.18 -3.89 -14.23
C VAL A 150 62.22 -2.53 -14.93
N ALA A 151 61.64 -2.45 -16.12
CA ALA A 151 61.56 -1.21 -16.90
C ALA A 151 60.36 -0.33 -16.47
N GLN A 152 59.28 -1.00 -16.03
CA GLN A 152 58.07 -0.34 -15.55
C GLN A 152 57.40 -1.23 -14.51
N GLU A 153 57.06 -0.67 -13.37
CA GLU A 153 56.31 -1.37 -12.35
C GLU A 153 54.81 -1.50 -12.75
N GLY A 154 54.26 -2.67 -12.57
CA GLY A 154 52.84 -2.92 -12.81
C GLY A 154 51.97 -2.32 -11.70
N LYS A 155 50.83 -1.77 -12.07
CA LYS A 155 49.80 -1.33 -11.12
C LYS A 155 48.65 -2.34 -11.13
N LYS A 156 48.19 -2.75 -9.94
CA LYS A 156 46.99 -3.54 -9.81
C LYS A 156 45.78 -2.69 -10.17
N GLY A 157 44.87 -3.25 -10.97
CA GLY A 157 43.59 -2.65 -11.24
C GLY A 157 42.54 -3.08 -10.18
N GLU A 158 41.38 -2.47 -10.22
CA GLU A 158 40.23 -2.87 -9.43
C GLU A 158 39.01 -3.12 -10.34
N LYS A 159 38.33 -4.21 -10.11
CA LYS A 159 37.02 -4.49 -10.70
C LYS A 159 35.96 -4.38 -9.61
N GLN A 160 35.04 -3.45 -9.80
CA GLN A 160 33.84 -3.37 -8.93
C GLN A 160 32.74 -4.24 -9.49
N ILE A 161 32.19 -5.11 -8.66
CA ILE A 161 31.03 -5.93 -8.97
C ILE A 161 29.90 -5.44 -8.06
N THR A 162 28.81 -4.98 -8.68
CA THR A 162 27.61 -4.59 -7.94
C THR A 162 26.56 -5.65 -8.11
N THR A 163 26.15 -6.24 -7.01
CA THR A 163 25.08 -7.25 -6.95
C THR A 163 23.85 -6.61 -6.37
N SER A 164 22.74 -6.58 -7.13
CA SER A 164 21.42 -6.16 -6.66
C SER A 164 20.64 -7.36 -6.17
N VAL A 165 20.18 -7.32 -4.93
CA VAL A 165 19.40 -8.38 -4.30
C VAL A 165 18.02 -7.82 -3.93
N VAL A 166 16.96 -8.51 -4.37
CA VAL A 166 15.58 -8.16 -4.07
C VAL A 166 15.07 -9.07 -2.96
N TYR A 167 14.50 -8.46 -1.94
CA TYR A 167 13.88 -9.13 -0.80
C TYR A 167 12.37 -8.89 -0.81
N GLU A 168 11.58 -9.94 -0.57
CA GLU A 168 10.16 -9.85 -0.30
C GLU A 168 9.90 -10.31 1.14
N ASN A 169 9.32 -9.43 1.96
CA ASN A 169 9.12 -9.64 3.40
C ASN A 169 10.39 -10.13 4.12
N GLY A 170 11.57 -9.62 3.72
CA GLY A 170 12.85 -10.00 4.30
C GLY A 170 13.47 -11.29 3.74
N VAL A 171 12.82 -11.97 2.82
CA VAL A 171 13.34 -13.17 2.15
C VAL A 171 13.89 -12.80 0.77
N GLU A 172 15.10 -13.26 0.46
CA GLU A 172 15.70 -13.05 -0.87
C GLU A 172 14.91 -13.84 -1.93
N VAL A 173 14.43 -13.10 -2.96
CA VAL A 173 13.65 -13.68 -4.07
C VAL A 173 14.35 -13.55 -5.43
N ALA A 174 15.27 -12.61 -5.57
CA ALA A 174 16.02 -12.44 -6.81
C ALA A 174 17.40 -11.81 -6.54
N ARG A 175 18.37 -12.19 -7.37
CA ARG A 175 19.72 -11.66 -7.35
C ARG A 175 20.19 -11.39 -8.77
N LYS A 176 20.77 -10.22 -9.01
CA LYS A 176 21.34 -9.82 -10.29
C LYS A 176 22.73 -9.22 -10.06
N VAL A 177 23.73 -9.68 -10.82
CA VAL A 177 25.12 -9.18 -10.85
C VAL A 177 25.30 -8.26 -12.05
#